data_7a29c44f577d40e7bc106ebb92674e2f
#
_entry.id   7a29c44f577d40e7bc106ebb92674e2f
#
_cell.length_a   1.000
_cell.length_b   1.000
_cell.length_c   1.000
_cell.angle_alpha   90.00
_cell.angle_beta   90.00
_cell.angle_gamma   90.00
#
_symmetry.space_group_name_H-M   'P 1'
#
loop_
_entity.id
_entity.type
_entity.pdbx_description
1 polymer ?
#
loop_
_entity_poly.entity_id
_entity_poly.type
_entity_poly.pdbx_seq_one_letter_code
_entity_poly.pdbx_strand_id
1 'polypeptide(L)'
;SNIPSYLRDPKGLWTGLSVRARTIVYSTERVNPSELSTYSDLSSSNWNKKLCLRTSKKIYTKSLVASIIHNLGEEQASKVISGWVDNLAAVPNAKDSHVMDAIIAGQCDVGLVNTYYYGRLIEKTPDAPVKLFWANQETTGVHVNVSGAGITKHASNPSGATQLLEWLSSAEAQAIYGSLNKEYPANQNIGSDEIVSSWGSFKQDKMNLSITGILQADAVKLMQRLGYK
;
A
#
# COMPACT_ATOMS: atom_id res chain seq x y z
N SER A 1 9.42 -22.81 -0.48
CA SER A 1 8.25 -21.97 -0.74
C SER A 1 8.61 -20.89 -1.75
N ASN A 2 7.76 -20.68 -2.73
CA ASN A 2 7.94 -19.66 -3.77
C ASN A 2 7.59 -18.24 -3.27
N ILE A 3 7.03 -18.14 -2.05
CA ILE A 3 6.59 -16.88 -1.46
C ILE A 3 7.60 -16.45 -0.37
N PRO A 4 8.12 -15.23 -0.41
CA PRO A 4 9.06 -14.69 0.59
C PRO A 4 8.54 -14.77 2.03
N SER A 5 9.43 -14.94 3.00
CA SER A 5 9.06 -15.13 4.41
C SER A 5 8.33 -13.91 5.02
N TYR A 6 8.65 -12.70 4.57
CA TYR A 6 7.98 -11.47 5.06
C TYR A 6 6.54 -11.31 4.53
N LEU A 7 6.16 -12.09 3.50
CA LEU A 7 4.79 -12.16 2.95
C LEU A 7 4.01 -13.39 3.44
N ARG A 8 4.49 -14.05 4.48
CA ARG A 8 3.85 -15.24 5.09
C ARG A 8 3.81 -15.11 6.60
N ASP A 9 2.85 -15.77 7.20
CA ASP A 9 2.83 -15.93 8.66
C ASP A 9 4.05 -16.73 9.15
N PRO A 10 4.77 -16.27 10.17
CA PRO A 10 5.90 -17.01 10.75
C PRO A 10 5.52 -18.40 11.27
N LYS A 11 4.27 -18.60 11.67
CA LYS A 11 3.72 -19.87 12.16
C LYS A 11 3.05 -20.70 11.06
N GLY A 12 3.06 -20.23 9.82
CA GLY A 12 2.47 -20.95 8.68
C GLY A 12 0.94 -20.90 8.60
N LEU A 13 0.27 -19.98 9.31
CA LEU A 13 -1.18 -19.90 9.34
C LEU A 13 -1.79 -19.25 8.10
N TRP A 14 -1.03 -18.42 7.38
CA TRP A 14 -1.44 -17.80 6.13
C TRP A 14 -0.25 -17.57 5.20
N THR A 15 -0.51 -17.43 3.91
CA THR A 15 0.46 -17.07 2.88
C THR A 15 -0.09 -15.98 1.97
N GLY A 16 0.77 -15.06 1.55
CA GLY A 16 0.45 -14.08 0.51
C GLY A 16 0.32 -14.74 -0.85
N LEU A 17 -0.58 -14.23 -1.67
CA LEU A 17 -0.82 -14.70 -3.04
C LEU A 17 -0.60 -13.60 -4.08
N SER A 18 -0.97 -12.36 -3.76
CA SER A 18 -0.65 -11.18 -4.57
C SER A 18 -0.21 -10.03 -3.69
N VAL A 19 0.54 -9.07 -4.26
CA VAL A 19 1.11 -7.92 -3.55
C VAL A 19 0.62 -6.62 -4.18
N ARG A 20 0.25 -5.65 -3.34
CA ARG A 20 0.02 -4.26 -3.72
C ARG A 20 0.86 -3.35 -2.86
N ALA A 21 1.45 -2.35 -3.46
CA ALA A 21 2.10 -1.27 -2.74
C ALA A 21 1.07 -0.21 -2.35
N ARG A 22 1.31 0.45 -1.21
CA ARG A 22 0.63 1.68 -0.86
C ARG A 22 1.64 2.80 -0.91
N THR A 23 1.57 3.64 -1.93
CA THR A 23 2.61 4.64 -2.21
C THR A 23 2.03 6.02 -2.51
N ILE A 24 2.89 6.97 -2.76
CA ILE A 24 2.52 8.33 -3.12
C ILE A 24 1.96 8.33 -4.55
N VAL A 25 0.87 9.04 -4.76
CA VAL A 25 0.37 9.48 -6.07
C VAL A 25 0.43 10.99 -6.11
N TYR A 26 0.83 11.57 -7.23
CA TYR A 26 1.03 13.01 -7.35
C TYR A 26 0.53 13.55 -8.70
N SER A 27 0.17 14.83 -8.73
CA SER A 27 -0.15 15.56 -9.96
C SER A 27 1.10 15.81 -10.79
N THR A 28 1.11 15.35 -12.05
CA THR A 28 2.23 15.59 -12.97
C THR A 28 2.33 17.04 -13.45
N GLU A 29 1.28 17.84 -13.24
CA GLU A 29 1.20 19.24 -13.68
C GLU A 29 1.65 20.21 -12.57
N ARG A 30 1.56 19.81 -11.28
CA ARG A 30 1.77 20.72 -10.15
C ARG A 30 2.89 20.31 -9.20
N VAL A 31 3.40 19.07 -9.32
CA VAL A 31 4.44 18.52 -8.43
C VAL A 31 5.63 18.07 -9.26
N ASN A 32 6.82 18.58 -8.93
CA ASN A 32 8.06 18.02 -9.43
C ASN A 32 8.40 16.76 -8.60
N PRO A 33 8.60 15.57 -9.19
CA PRO A 33 8.90 14.36 -8.46
C PRO A 33 10.19 14.45 -7.60
N SER A 34 11.10 15.39 -7.85
CA SER A 34 12.26 15.65 -7.00
C SER A 34 11.91 16.24 -5.63
N GLU A 35 10.68 16.74 -5.44
CA GLU A 35 10.17 17.22 -4.15
C GLU A 35 9.67 16.09 -3.26
N LEU A 36 9.53 14.87 -3.81
CA LEU A 36 9.02 13.70 -3.13
C LEU A 36 10.19 12.79 -2.69
N SER A 37 10.08 12.18 -1.52
CA SER A 37 11.06 11.18 -1.06
C SER A 37 10.46 10.12 -0.16
N THR A 38 9.99 10.46 1.03
CA THR A 38 9.50 9.50 2.02
C THR A 38 8.04 9.77 2.43
N TYR A 39 7.41 8.80 3.10
CA TYR A 39 6.13 9.05 3.76
C TYR A 39 6.23 10.16 4.82
N SER A 40 7.39 10.24 5.51
CA SER A 40 7.61 11.25 6.54
C SER A 40 7.65 12.66 5.98
N ASP A 41 8.20 12.84 4.78
CA ASP A 41 8.33 14.17 4.17
C ASP A 41 6.98 14.79 3.79
N LEU A 42 5.93 13.97 3.63
CA LEU A 42 4.56 14.46 3.48
C LEU A 42 4.03 15.19 4.73
N SER A 43 4.73 15.10 5.87
CA SER A 43 4.44 15.90 7.08
C SER A 43 5.06 17.30 7.06
N SER A 44 5.93 17.60 6.09
CA SER A 44 6.52 18.94 5.91
C SER A 44 5.47 19.97 5.55
N SER A 45 5.67 21.22 6.00
CA SER A 45 4.83 22.36 5.65
C SER A 45 4.76 22.68 4.15
N ASN A 46 5.68 22.15 3.34
CA ASN A 46 5.63 22.24 1.88
C ASN A 46 4.34 21.65 1.28
N TRP A 47 3.73 20.71 2.01
CA TRP A 47 2.50 20.02 1.63
C TRP A 47 1.25 20.59 2.31
N ASN A 48 1.34 21.76 2.98
CA ASN A 48 0.20 22.37 3.66
C ASN A 48 -0.97 22.58 2.70
N LYS A 49 -2.12 21.99 3.04
CA LYS A 49 -3.35 21.98 2.21
C LYS A 49 -3.17 21.41 0.80
N LYS A 50 -2.21 20.49 0.62
CA LYS A 50 -1.93 19.82 -0.67
C LYS A 50 -2.08 18.31 -0.59
N LEU A 51 -2.30 17.74 0.60
CA LEU A 51 -2.36 16.31 0.83
C LEU A 51 -3.81 15.80 0.86
N CYS A 52 -4.12 14.79 0.05
CA CYS A 52 -5.36 14.01 0.14
C CYS A 52 -5.10 12.60 0.62
N LEU A 53 -5.83 12.16 1.63
CA LEU A 53 -5.68 10.84 2.21
C LEU A 53 -7.00 10.06 2.22
N ARG A 54 -6.88 8.75 2.34
CA ARG A 54 -7.99 7.87 2.63
C ARG A 54 -8.30 7.88 4.12
N THR A 55 -9.56 7.68 4.48
CA THR A 55 -10.01 7.61 5.89
C THR A 55 -9.22 6.58 6.71
N SER A 56 -8.96 6.92 7.98
CA SER A 56 -8.31 6.05 8.98
C SER A 56 -9.08 4.76 9.26
N LYS A 57 -10.38 4.69 8.92
CA LYS A 57 -11.24 3.53 9.14
C LYS A 57 -10.86 2.32 8.28
N LYS A 58 -10.10 2.52 7.20
CA LYS A 58 -9.74 1.44 6.26
C LYS A 58 -8.49 0.71 6.67
N ILE A 59 -8.50 -0.60 6.45
CA ILE A 59 -7.39 -1.49 6.82
C ILE A 59 -6.07 -1.06 6.17
N TYR A 60 -6.10 -0.53 4.95
CA TYR A 60 -4.91 -0.08 4.23
C TYR A 60 -4.20 1.10 4.91
N THR A 61 -4.98 2.04 5.47
CA THR A 61 -4.44 3.17 6.25
C THR A 61 -3.87 2.66 7.58
N LYS A 62 -4.60 1.79 8.27
CA LYS A 62 -4.16 1.18 9.53
C LYS A 62 -2.85 0.40 9.35
N SER A 63 -2.74 -0.38 8.29
CA SER A 63 -1.54 -1.16 7.96
C SER A 63 -0.32 -0.27 7.68
N LEU A 64 -0.49 0.81 6.90
CA LEU A 64 0.59 1.77 6.64
C LEU A 64 1.02 2.47 7.94
N VAL A 65 0.09 2.95 8.77
CA VAL A 65 0.43 3.60 10.04
C VAL A 65 1.12 2.62 10.98
N ALA A 66 0.69 1.36 11.04
CA ALA A 66 1.37 0.32 11.81
C ALA A 66 2.81 0.08 11.33
N SER A 67 3.07 0.11 10.01
CA SER A 67 4.44 0.00 9.48
C SER A 67 5.29 1.23 9.83
N ILE A 68 4.70 2.43 9.83
CA ILE A 68 5.40 3.66 10.24
C ILE A 68 5.77 3.58 11.73
N ILE A 69 4.87 3.11 12.59
CA ILE A 69 5.17 2.88 14.02
C ILE A 69 6.29 1.87 14.19
N HIS A 70 6.27 0.76 13.45
CA HIS A 70 7.32 -0.25 13.51
C HIS A 70 8.69 0.30 13.12
N ASN A 71 8.74 1.03 12.01
CA ASN A 71 10.00 1.51 11.43
C ASN A 71 10.60 2.72 12.14
N LEU A 72 9.76 3.60 12.72
CA LEU A 72 10.20 4.89 13.30
C LEU A 72 10.02 4.98 14.82
N GLY A 73 9.28 4.05 15.43
CA GLY A 73 8.80 4.17 16.80
C GLY A 73 7.58 5.09 16.93
N GLU A 74 6.84 4.98 18.05
CA GLU A 74 5.56 5.68 18.25
C GLU A 74 5.72 7.21 18.26
N GLU A 75 6.77 7.73 18.90
CA GLU A 75 6.99 9.18 19.01
C GLU A 75 7.16 9.83 17.63
N GLN A 76 8.04 9.28 16.80
CA GLN A 76 8.28 9.82 15.46
C GLN A 76 7.10 9.58 14.52
N ALA A 77 6.45 8.43 14.62
CA ALA A 77 5.21 8.15 13.90
C ALA A 77 4.11 9.17 14.26
N SER A 78 4.00 9.57 15.53
CA SER A 78 3.06 10.59 15.97
C SER A 78 3.31 11.93 15.27
N LYS A 79 4.57 12.36 15.15
CA LYS A 79 4.94 13.61 14.45
C LYS A 79 4.57 13.54 12.95
N VAL A 80 4.85 12.41 12.31
CA VAL A 80 4.52 12.18 10.89
C VAL A 80 3.00 12.25 10.67
N ILE A 81 2.23 11.50 11.47
CA ILE A 81 0.76 11.45 11.29
C ILE A 81 0.10 12.80 11.65
N SER A 82 0.60 13.52 12.68
CA SER A 82 0.15 14.88 12.98
C SER A 82 0.36 15.80 11.79
N GLY A 83 1.56 15.84 11.24
CA GLY A 83 1.86 16.67 10.07
C GLY A 83 1.03 16.30 8.83
N TRP A 84 0.70 15.01 8.63
CA TRP A 84 -0.24 14.63 7.57
C TRP A 84 -1.63 15.23 7.81
N VAL A 85 -2.12 15.21 9.05
CA VAL A 85 -3.44 15.79 9.40
C VAL A 85 -3.44 17.30 9.18
N ASP A 86 -2.37 17.98 9.57
CA ASP A 86 -2.20 19.43 9.38
C ASP A 86 -2.14 19.82 7.89
N ASN A 87 -1.59 18.95 7.06
CA ASN A 87 -1.41 19.17 5.62
C ASN A 87 -2.63 18.78 4.76
N LEU A 88 -3.69 18.24 5.37
CA LEU A 88 -4.87 17.82 4.61
C LEU A 88 -5.51 18.99 3.86
N ALA A 89 -5.73 18.81 2.57
CA ALA A 89 -6.49 19.75 1.72
C ALA A 89 -8.01 19.60 1.93
N ALA A 90 -8.46 18.41 2.33
CA ALA A 90 -9.87 18.07 2.50
C ALA A 90 -10.05 16.96 3.54
N VAL A 91 -11.29 16.72 3.94
CA VAL A 91 -11.65 15.57 4.79
C VAL A 91 -11.20 14.26 4.09
N PRO A 92 -10.60 13.31 4.84
CA PRO A 92 -10.13 12.07 4.26
C PRO A 92 -11.20 11.29 3.48
N ASN A 93 -10.81 10.81 2.31
CA ASN A 93 -11.69 10.19 1.32
C ASN A 93 -12.07 8.74 1.68
N ALA A 94 -13.26 8.31 1.28
CA ALA A 94 -13.72 6.94 1.51
C ALA A 94 -13.04 5.88 0.63
N LYS A 95 -12.48 6.28 -0.53
CA LYS A 95 -11.85 5.40 -1.53
C LYS A 95 -10.56 6.02 -2.07
N ASP A 96 -9.58 5.19 -2.46
CA ASP A 96 -8.35 5.63 -3.11
C ASP A 96 -8.62 6.25 -4.49
N SER A 97 -9.65 5.79 -5.21
CA SER A 97 -10.09 6.44 -6.46
C SER A 97 -10.48 7.90 -6.23
N HIS A 98 -11.22 8.20 -5.17
CA HIS A 98 -11.60 9.58 -4.85
C HIS A 98 -10.39 10.46 -4.46
N VAL A 99 -9.32 9.86 -3.90
CA VAL A 99 -8.05 10.58 -3.68
C VAL A 99 -7.43 11.00 -5.02
N MET A 100 -7.40 10.10 -6.00
CA MET A 100 -6.88 10.41 -7.34
C MET A 100 -7.78 11.40 -8.08
N ASP A 101 -9.11 11.24 -8.00
CA ASP A 101 -10.08 12.18 -8.57
C ASP A 101 -9.88 13.60 -8.01
N ALA A 102 -9.64 13.73 -6.69
CA ALA A 102 -9.37 15.00 -6.04
C ALA A 102 -8.05 15.64 -6.52
N ILE A 103 -7.00 14.83 -6.77
CA ILE A 103 -5.74 15.33 -7.35
C ILE A 103 -5.97 15.80 -8.79
N ILE A 104 -6.66 15.02 -9.61
CA ILE A 104 -6.98 15.40 -11.00
C ILE A 104 -7.80 16.70 -11.05
N ALA A 105 -8.74 16.86 -10.13
CA ALA A 105 -9.56 18.07 -10.01
C ALA A 105 -8.83 19.28 -9.40
N GLY A 106 -7.56 19.14 -8.99
CA GLY A 106 -6.78 20.24 -8.40
C GLY A 106 -7.13 20.57 -6.94
N GLN A 107 -7.87 19.71 -6.25
CA GLN A 107 -8.21 19.90 -4.84
C GLN A 107 -7.01 19.65 -3.91
N CYS A 108 -6.10 18.79 -4.34
CA CYS A 108 -4.83 18.49 -3.70
C CYS A 108 -3.78 18.11 -4.74
N ASP A 109 -2.52 18.06 -4.35
CA ASP A 109 -1.40 17.83 -5.27
C ASP A 109 -0.81 16.42 -5.13
N VAL A 110 -0.90 15.85 -3.91
CA VAL A 110 -0.36 14.54 -3.56
C VAL A 110 -1.35 13.74 -2.72
N GLY A 111 -1.19 12.41 -2.73
CA GLY A 111 -1.97 11.52 -1.90
C GLY A 111 -1.31 10.16 -1.71
N LEU A 112 -1.95 9.28 -0.94
CA LEU A 112 -1.51 7.90 -0.71
C LEU A 112 -2.59 6.93 -1.20
N VAL A 113 -2.21 6.04 -2.13
CA VAL A 113 -3.12 5.06 -2.74
C VAL A 113 -2.50 3.68 -2.84
N ASN A 114 -3.32 2.65 -2.94
CA ASN A 114 -2.86 1.33 -3.34
C ASN A 114 -2.70 1.29 -4.86
N THR A 115 -1.62 0.70 -5.32
CA THR A 115 -1.19 0.67 -6.73
C THR A 115 -2.25 0.14 -7.69
N TYR A 116 -3.03 -0.87 -7.30
CA TYR A 116 -4.05 -1.43 -8.18
C TYR A 116 -5.20 -0.45 -8.50
N TYR A 117 -5.48 0.54 -7.64
CA TYR A 117 -6.45 1.59 -7.99
C TYR A 117 -5.89 2.51 -9.08
N TYR A 118 -4.59 2.83 -8.99
CA TYR A 118 -3.91 3.57 -10.05
C TYR A 118 -3.91 2.78 -11.37
N GLY A 119 -3.60 1.48 -11.33
CA GLY A 119 -3.65 0.62 -12.51
C GLY A 119 -5.01 0.64 -13.20
N ARG A 120 -6.10 0.54 -12.43
CA ARG A 120 -7.47 0.63 -12.96
C ARG A 120 -7.82 2.01 -13.53
N LEU A 121 -7.23 3.07 -12.95
CA LEU A 121 -7.40 4.43 -13.49
C LEU A 121 -6.71 4.55 -14.84
N ILE A 122 -5.42 4.17 -14.94
CA ILE A 122 -4.64 4.30 -16.17
C ILE A 122 -5.16 3.40 -17.28
N GLU A 123 -5.70 2.23 -16.96
CA GLU A 123 -6.36 1.36 -17.94
C GLU A 123 -7.58 2.04 -18.61
N LYS A 124 -8.31 2.87 -17.86
CA LYS A 124 -9.47 3.61 -18.35
C LYS A 124 -9.14 4.97 -18.94
N THR A 125 -8.13 5.63 -18.38
CA THR A 125 -7.72 7.00 -18.70
C THR A 125 -6.20 7.06 -18.72
N PRO A 126 -5.57 6.60 -19.83
CA PRO A 126 -4.10 6.51 -19.94
C PRO A 126 -3.39 7.83 -19.72
N ASP A 127 -4.00 8.94 -20.12
CA ASP A 127 -3.45 10.29 -20.05
C ASP A 127 -3.83 11.04 -18.77
N ALA A 128 -4.33 10.35 -17.73
CA ALA A 128 -4.64 10.99 -16.46
C ALA A 128 -3.41 11.71 -15.89
N PRO A 129 -3.51 13.01 -15.48
CA PRO A 129 -2.36 13.83 -15.07
C PRO A 129 -1.88 13.46 -13.65
N VAL A 130 -1.72 12.17 -13.38
CA VAL A 130 -1.22 11.62 -12.12
C VAL A 130 -0.20 10.51 -12.37
N LYS A 131 0.78 10.40 -11.48
CA LYS A 131 1.75 9.29 -11.48
C LYS A 131 2.01 8.76 -10.07
N LEU A 132 2.51 7.53 -10.00
CA LEU A 132 3.03 6.96 -8.76
C LEU A 132 4.45 7.45 -8.51
N PHE A 133 4.76 7.64 -7.22
CA PHE A 133 6.12 7.86 -6.73
C PHE A 133 6.42 6.82 -5.65
N TRP A 134 7.54 6.13 -5.77
CA TRP A 134 7.95 5.09 -4.84
C TRP A 134 8.58 5.70 -3.59
N ALA A 135 7.83 5.76 -2.50
CA ALA A 135 8.30 6.32 -1.25
C ALA A 135 9.43 5.47 -0.61
N ASN A 136 10.25 6.09 0.22
CA ASN A 136 11.24 5.41 1.08
C ASN A 136 12.31 4.59 0.35
N GLN A 137 12.65 4.88 -0.91
CA GLN A 137 13.57 4.03 -1.69
C GLN A 137 14.97 3.98 -1.08
N GLU A 138 15.44 5.07 -0.49
CA GLU A 138 16.75 5.16 0.17
C GLU A 138 16.73 4.65 1.63
N THR A 139 15.54 4.30 2.18
CA THR A 139 15.39 3.86 3.56
C THR A 139 14.78 2.47 3.64
N THR A 140 13.59 2.31 4.22
CA THR A 140 12.94 1.01 4.44
C THR A 140 12.35 0.38 3.19
N GLY A 141 12.07 1.18 2.17
CA GLY A 141 11.27 0.78 1.00
C GLY A 141 9.78 1.08 1.17
N VAL A 142 9.03 0.83 0.12
CA VAL A 142 7.58 1.07 0.06
C VAL A 142 6.83 0.04 0.90
N HIS A 143 5.86 0.53 1.68
CA HIS A 143 4.91 -0.35 2.36
C HIS A 143 4.11 -1.19 1.36
N VAL A 144 4.13 -2.49 1.55
CA VAL A 144 3.35 -3.46 0.77
C VAL A 144 2.34 -4.17 1.64
N ASN A 145 1.29 -4.68 1.01
CA ASN A 145 0.32 -5.55 1.62
C ASN A 145 -0.04 -6.69 0.66
N VAL A 146 -0.67 -7.74 1.17
CA VAL A 146 -1.00 -8.93 0.37
C VAL A 146 -2.49 -9.22 0.37
N SER A 147 -2.96 -9.83 -0.70
CA SER A 147 -4.10 -10.72 -0.65
C SER A 147 -3.54 -12.10 -0.30
N GLY A 148 -4.05 -12.70 0.74
CA GLY A 148 -3.52 -13.95 1.26
C GLY A 148 -4.63 -14.94 1.58
N ALA A 149 -4.24 -16.18 1.81
CA ALA A 149 -5.15 -17.23 2.23
C ALA A 149 -4.51 -18.13 3.31
N GLY A 150 -5.36 -18.79 4.07
CA GLY A 150 -4.97 -19.77 5.09
C GLY A 150 -6.02 -20.85 5.19
N ILE A 151 -5.64 -22.00 5.75
CA ILE A 151 -6.54 -23.13 5.97
C ILE A 151 -7.18 -22.95 7.35
N THR A 152 -8.51 -22.97 7.42
CA THR A 152 -9.22 -22.85 8.67
C THR A 152 -9.07 -24.11 9.51
N LYS A 153 -9.12 -23.98 10.85
CA LYS A 153 -9.01 -25.11 11.80
C LYS A 153 -10.03 -26.23 11.53
N HIS A 154 -11.19 -25.88 11.02
CA HIS A 154 -12.30 -26.81 10.78
C HIS A 154 -12.57 -27.02 9.28
N ALA A 155 -11.54 -26.91 8.44
CA ALA A 155 -11.66 -27.22 7.02
C ALA A 155 -12.10 -28.70 6.85
N SER A 156 -13.12 -28.93 6.04
CA SER A 156 -13.63 -30.29 5.76
C SER A 156 -12.67 -31.11 4.88
N ASN A 157 -11.83 -30.44 4.09
CA ASN A 157 -10.83 -31.07 3.23
C ASN A 157 -9.49 -30.30 3.32
N PRO A 158 -8.68 -30.48 4.39
CA PRO A 158 -7.42 -29.79 4.55
C PRO A 158 -6.40 -30.11 3.44
N SER A 159 -6.36 -31.36 2.96
CA SER A 159 -5.47 -31.80 1.89
C SER A 159 -5.76 -31.08 0.58
N GLY A 160 -7.04 -31.01 0.17
CA GLY A 160 -7.45 -30.25 -1.02
C GLY A 160 -7.19 -28.77 -0.89
N ALA A 161 -7.39 -28.20 0.33
CA ALA A 161 -7.07 -26.79 0.58
C ALA A 161 -5.55 -26.53 0.46
N THR A 162 -4.69 -27.44 0.94
CA THR A 162 -3.24 -27.33 0.78
C THR A 162 -2.86 -27.37 -0.70
N GLN A 163 -3.37 -28.33 -1.47
CA GLN A 163 -3.11 -28.44 -2.92
C GLN A 163 -3.54 -27.18 -3.66
N LEU A 164 -4.70 -26.60 -3.31
CA LEU A 164 -5.16 -25.35 -3.89
C LEU A 164 -4.20 -24.20 -3.58
N LEU A 165 -3.74 -24.04 -2.34
CA LEU A 165 -2.80 -22.98 -1.96
C LEU A 165 -1.43 -23.16 -2.64
N GLU A 166 -0.96 -24.40 -2.79
CA GLU A 166 0.26 -24.72 -3.52
C GLU A 166 0.12 -24.33 -5.00
N TRP A 167 -0.99 -24.69 -5.63
CA TRP A 167 -1.27 -24.29 -7.01
C TRP A 167 -1.39 -22.78 -7.14
N LEU A 168 -2.11 -22.10 -6.25
CA LEU A 168 -2.23 -20.64 -6.24
C LEU A 168 -0.88 -19.91 -6.08
N SER A 169 0.15 -20.58 -5.53
CA SER A 169 1.51 -20.05 -5.44
C SER A 169 2.41 -20.47 -6.62
N SER A 170 1.89 -21.25 -7.57
CA SER A 170 2.61 -21.67 -8.77
C SER A 170 2.82 -20.53 -9.77
N ALA A 171 3.73 -20.70 -10.71
CA ALA A 171 3.98 -19.73 -11.77
C ALA A 171 2.73 -19.47 -12.61
N GLU A 172 1.99 -20.52 -12.96
CA GLU A 172 0.77 -20.45 -13.76
C GLU A 172 -0.30 -19.56 -13.09
N ALA A 173 -0.65 -19.86 -11.83
CA ALA A 173 -1.66 -19.10 -11.11
C ALA A 173 -1.22 -17.65 -10.83
N GLN A 174 0.06 -17.45 -10.50
CA GLN A 174 0.60 -16.12 -10.20
C GLN A 174 0.60 -15.19 -11.43
N ALA A 175 0.81 -15.71 -12.63
CA ALA A 175 0.69 -14.94 -13.88
C ALA A 175 -0.73 -14.42 -14.10
N ILE A 176 -1.75 -15.19 -13.71
CA ILE A 176 -3.17 -14.76 -13.81
C ILE A 176 -3.48 -13.59 -12.86
N TYR A 177 -2.97 -13.61 -11.63
CA TYR A 177 -3.24 -12.55 -10.65
C TYR A 177 -2.74 -11.19 -11.12
N GLY A 178 -1.53 -11.14 -11.66
CA GLY A 178 -0.90 -9.90 -12.12
C GLY A 178 -1.79 -9.16 -13.12
N SER A 179 -2.36 -9.88 -14.10
CA SER A 179 -3.15 -9.28 -15.16
C SER A 179 -4.55 -8.83 -14.70
N LEU A 180 -5.25 -9.66 -13.92
CA LEU A 180 -6.65 -9.40 -13.57
C LEU A 180 -6.85 -8.25 -12.57
N ASN A 181 -5.98 -8.15 -11.55
CA ASN A 181 -6.16 -7.20 -10.46
C ASN A 181 -5.21 -6.01 -10.49
N LYS A 182 -4.25 -5.95 -11.45
CA LYS A 182 -3.17 -4.94 -11.46
C LYS A 182 -2.35 -4.97 -10.16
N GLU A 183 -2.12 -6.18 -9.64
CA GLU A 183 -1.30 -6.45 -8.47
C GLU A 183 -0.01 -7.18 -8.89
N TYR A 184 1.02 -7.13 -8.05
CA TYR A 184 2.25 -7.88 -8.26
C TYR A 184 2.05 -9.33 -7.81
N PRO A 185 2.63 -10.31 -8.51
CA PRO A 185 2.71 -11.67 -8.00
C PRO A 185 3.46 -11.71 -6.66
N ALA A 186 3.00 -12.52 -5.71
CA ALA A 186 3.74 -12.74 -4.46
C ALA A 186 4.98 -13.61 -4.69
N ASN A 187 4.98 -14.46 -5.72
CA ASN A 187 6.15 -15.17 -6.19
C ASN A 187 7.03 -14.24 -7.02
N GLN A 188 8.17 -13.83 -6.46
CA GLN A 188 9.06 -12.83 -7.06
C GLN A 188 9.77 -13.31 -8.35
N ASN A 189 9.70 -14.61 -8.67
CA ASN A 189 10.25 -15.16 -9.91
C ASN A 189 9.30 -14.96 -11.11
N ILE A 190 8.09 -14.44 -10.88
CA ILE A 190 7.08 -14.24 -11.91
C ILE A 190 6.97 -12.75 -12.23
N GLY A 191 7.03 -12.41 -13.49
CA GLY A 191 6.85 -11.05 -13.98
C GLY A 191 5.42 -10.53 -13.74
N SER A 192 5.30 -9.24 -13.55
CA SER A 192 4.01 -8.55 -13.50
C SER A 192 3.46 -8.34 -14.91
N ASP A 193 2.17 -8.03 -15.00
CA ASP A 193 1.55 -7.64 -16.26
C ASP A 193 2.17 -6.33 -16.82
N GLU A 194 1.91 -6.03 -18.08
CA GLU A 194 2.55 -4.93 -18.80
C GLU A 194 2.27 -3.58 -18.14
N ILE A 195 1.02 -3.31 -17.69
CA ILE A 195 0.65 -2.06 -17.01
C ILE A 195 1.40 -1.94 -15.68
N VAL A 196 1.43 -3.01 -14.88
CA VAL A 196 2.13 -3.01 -13.59
C VAL A 196 3.63 -2.87 -13.77
N SER A 197 4.20 -3.52 -14.79
CA SER A 197 5.63 -3.45 -15.13
C SER A 197 6.05 -2.04 -15.59
N SER A 198 5.14 -1.30 -16.25
CA SER A 198 5.40 0.07 -16.72
C SER A 198 5.63 1.07 -15.59
N TRP A 199 5.24 0.75 -14.35
CA TRP A 199 5.48 1.63 -13.19
C TRP A 199 6.91 1.57 -12.66
N GLY A 200 7.75 0.68 -13.24
CA GLY A 200 9.13 0.48 -12.83
C GLY A 200 9.29 -0.42 -11.61
N SER A 201 10.54 -0.70 -11.27
CA SER A 201 10.91 -1.48 -10.08
C SER A 201 10.97 -0.58 -8.84
N PHE A 202 10.73 -1.18 -7.68
CA PHE A 202 10.85 -0.49 -6.40
C PHE A 202 11.35 -1.42 -5.30
N LYS A 203 11.98 -0.83 -4.29
CA LYS A 203 12.36 -1.52 -3.06
C LYS A 203 11.13 -1.66 -2.18
N GLN A 204 10.77 -2.88 -1.82
CA GLN A 204 9.69 -3.18 -0.88
C GLN A 204 10.21 -3.12 0.56
N ASP A 205 9.38 -2.62 1.48
CA ASP A 205 9.59 -2.83 2.91
C ASP A 205 9.47 -4.33 3.21
N LYS A 206 10.56 -4.91 3.74
CA LYS A 206 10.63 -6.34 4.08
C LYS A 206 10.21 -6.66 5.52
N MET A 207 9.55 -5.72 6.19
CA MET A 207 8.88 -5.98 7.46
C MET A 207 7.89 -7.15 7.30
N ASN A 208 7.91 -8.13 8.21
CA ASN A 208 6.92 -9.19 8.16
C ASN A 208 5.51 -8.63 8.39
N LEU A 209 4.59 -8.91 7.48
CA LEU A 209 3.24 -8.34 7.50
C LEU A 209 2.40 -8.72 8.73
N SER A 210 2.74 -9.79 9.46
CA SER A 210 2.11 -10.10 10.75
C SER A 210 2.27 -8.97 11.77
N ILE A 211 3.33 -8.17 11.67
CA ILE A 211 3.60 -7.01 12.53
C ILE A 211 2.49 -5.96 12.39
N THR A 212 1.97 -5.76 11.18
CA THR A 212 0.87 -4.81 10.97
C THR A 212 -0.40 -5.22 11.70
N GLY A 213 -0.64 -6.52 11.85
CA GLY A 213 -1.73 -7.05 12.67
C GLY A 213 -1.50 -6.80 14.16
N ILE A 214 -0.29 -7.03 14.66
CA ILE A 214 0.09 -6.80 16.06
C ILE A 214 -0.07 -5.32 16.44
N LEU A 215 0.42 -4.41 15.60
CA LEU A 215 0.40 -2.97 15.84
C LEU A 215 -0.90 -2.27 15.38
N GLN A 216 -1.89 -3.01 14.88
CA GLN A 216 -3.12 -2.41 14.36
C GLN A 216 -3.87 -1.58 15.40
N ALA A 217 -3.96 -2.09 16.63
CA ALA A 217 -4.64 -1.38 17.72
C ALA A 217 -3.94 -0.07 18.08
N ASP A 218 -2.61 -0.07 18.11
CA ASP A 218 -1.81 1.13 18.41
C ASP A 218 -1.90 2.14 17.27
N ALA A 219 -1.90 1.70 16.02
CA ALA A 219 -2.12 2.55 14.87
C ALA A 219 -3.51 3.24 14.92
N VAL A 220 -4.56 2.50 15.31
CA VAL A 220 -5.91 3.08 15.47
C VAL A 220 -5.94 4.12 16.58
N LYS A 221 -5.38 3.82 17.76
CA LYS A 221 -5.31 4.76 18.89
C LYS A 221 -4.54 6.02 18.53
N LEU A 222 -3.39 5.87 17.85
CA LEU A 222 -2.57 6.97 17.39
C LEU A 222 -3.35 7.90 16.45
N MET A 223 -3.98 7.34 15.41
CA MET A 223 -4.78 8.12 14.46
C MET A 223 -5.95 8.83 15.13
N GLN A 224 -6.66 8.16 16.05
CA GLN A 224 -7.76 8.76 16.81
C GLN A 224 -7.29 9.94 17.67
N ARG A 225 -6.19 9.77 18.42
CA ARG A 225 -5.59 10.81 19.27
C ARG A 225 -5.18 12.04 18.46
N LEU A 226 -4.72 11.87 17.24
CA LEU A 226 -4.28 12.95 16.35
C LEU A 226 -5.40 13.51 15.45
N GLY A 227 -6.63 13.05 15.60
CA GLY A 227 -7.77 13.55 14.82
C GLY A 227 -7.78 13.12 13.35
N TYR A 228 -7.01 12.10 12.97
CA TYR A 228 -7.07 11.53 11.62
C TYR A 228 -8.38 10.75 11.45
N LYS A 229 -9.31 11.27 10.65
CA LYS A 229 -10.68 10.75 10.46
C LYS A 229 -10.78 9.65 9.41
#